data_e1dfcbcda530c5ad9828bf499b344b67
#
_entry.id   e1dfcbcda530c5ad9828bf499b344b67
#
_cell.length_a   1.000
_cell.length_b   1.000
_cell.length_c   1.000
_cell.angle_alpha   90.00
_cell.angle_beta   90.00
_cell.angle_gamma   90.00
#
_symmetry.space_group_name_H-M   'P 1'
#
loop_
_entity.id
_entity.type
_entity.pdbx_description
1 polymer ?
#
loop_
_entity_poly.entity_id
_entity_poly.type
_entity_poly.pdbx_seq_one_letter_code
_entity_poly.pdbx_strand_id
1 'polypeptide(L)'
;MDTSQLKTAIRTVVIYSHDPDTVEHNGFDWCEDEEDDNYTPFKEAVSRLRELDLVSKVSIKFSEESYGAQDGYCEVETKEAREKTLITVFEAIKTRAEEKPDKTTIHALSLKNLQNFPLRDFTSSELFKAVTKDIDELHLDIKEEHNSHGPDHDIYLPELVEFMPYLQEHWLAPLSGQLTTLSLYFTEFWGTMPGTFHGHGLDFPRLQTLNLGQLAISHHDHLDWVLRQKALKTLRFERCVICPYIRTESDKIGEWGIPTDDWEELPRGSFGFDMDDDAIYYFPGTWESVFDKIRTNLPHLVDFQFRWASWTPVMFDDQRHMGTDLSSSRYLVFDIGLLPSRWIEAENEGVLSFGDALDDDDSETGEPKELNRHKETLAGDQRAFEELLKATYQRQ
;
A
#
# COMPACT_ATOMS: atom_id res chain seq x y z
N MET A 1 28.35 -18.36 -22.05
CA MET A 1 27.32 -19.20 -21.45
C MET A 1 26.32 -19.56 -22.53
N ASP A 2 26.02 -20.82 -22.72
CA ASP A 2 25.08 -21.25 -23.76
C ASP A 2 23.66 -20.76 -23.35
N THR A 3 23.01 -20.03 -24.24
CA THR A 3 21.64 -19.49 -24.05
C THR A 3 20.61 -20.57 -23.71
N SER A 4 20.86 -21.81 -24.12
CA SER A 4 19.99 -22.96 -23.82
C SER A 4 20.03 -23.32 -22.32
N GLN A 5 21.18 -23.21 -21.66
CA GLN A 5 21.34 -23.50 -20.23
C GLN A 5 20.70 -22.42 -19.33
N LEU A 6 20.72 -21.16 -19.78
CA LEU A 6 20.06 -20.06 -19.04
C LEU A 6 18.54 -20.24 -18.98
N LYS A 7 17.92 -20.65 -20.09
CA LYS A 7 16.47 -20.87 -20.15
C LYS A 7 15.94 -21.89 -19.12
N THR A 8 16.77 -22.87 -18.79
CA THR A 8 16.41 -23.94 -17.81
C THR A 8 16.77 -23.60 -16.36
N ALA A 9 17.32 -22.41 -16.09
CA ALA A 9 17.70 -21.98 -14.75
C ALA A 9 16.82 -20.85 -14.20
N ILE A 10 16.15 -20.09 -15.07
CA ILE A 10 15.37 -18.90 -14.70
C ILE A 10 14.12 -19.33 -13.94
N ARG A 11 13.92 -18.74 -12.73
CA ARG A 11 12.76 -18.94 -11.86
C ARG A 11 11.86 -17.72 -11.78
N THR A 12 12.45 -16.53 -11.93
CA THR A 12 11.77 -15.25 -11.81
C THR A 12 12.04 -14.44 -13.07
N VAL A 13 11.00 -13.81 -13.60
CA VAL A 13 11.07 -12.84 -14.68
C VAL A 13 10.58 -11.49 -14.16
N VAL A 14 11.35 -10.46 -14.45
CA VAL A 14 10.97 -9.07 -14.16
C VAL A 14 10.72 -8.38 -15.51
N ILE A 15 9.56 -7.78 -15.64
CA ILE A 15 9.10 -7.07 -16.83
C ILE A 15 8.93 -5.60 -16.42
N TYR A 16 9.63 -4.71 -17.13
CA TYR A 16 9.49 -3.27 -16.96
C TYR A 16 8.54 -2.76 -18.03
N SER A 17 7.58 -1.94 -17.64
CA SER A 17 6.68 -1.24 -18.59
C SER A 17 7.36 -0.03 -19.25
N HIS A 18 8.56 0.34 -18.79
CA HIS A 18 9.34 1.49 -19.21
C HIS A 18 10.83 1.09 -19.31
N ASP A 19 11.64 1.93 -19.92
CA ASP A 19 13.10 1.74 -19.94
C ASP A 19 13.70 2.15 -18.59
N PRO A 20 14.23 1.20 -17.81
CA PRO A 20 14.78 1.52 -16.48
C PRO A 20 16.08 2.33 -16.53
N ASP A 21 16.73 2.45 -17.70
CA ASP A 21 17.98 3.18 -17.89
C ASP A 21 17.74 4.65 -18.30
N THR A 22 16.52 5.00 -18.69
CA THR A 22 16.14 6.39 -18.96
C THR A 22 15.80 7.07 -17.64
N VAL A 23 16.72 7.93 -17.19
CA VAL A 23 16.55 8.74 -15.95
C VAL A 23 15.54 9.87 -16.17
N GLU A 24 15.22 10.17 -17.39
CA GLU A 24 14.22 11.16 -17.75
C GLU A 24 12.88 10.44 -17.96
N HIS A 25 11.88 10.95 -17.30
CA HIS A 25 10.51 10.50 -17.09
C HIS A 25 9.67 10.20 -18.35
N ASN A 26 10.29 9.88 -19.44
CA ASN A 26 9.62 9.49 -20.66
C ASN A 26 9.05 8.08 -20.48
N GLY A 27 7.86 8.02 -19.87
CA GLY A 27 7.02 6.85 -19.97
C GLY A 27 6.96 6.44 -21.44
N PHE A 28 7.03 5.15 -21.72
CA PHE A 28 6.79 4.70 -23.07
C PHE A 28 5.38 5.12 -23.46
N ASP A 29 5.32 5.94 -24.49
CA ASP A 29 4.08 6.32 -25.11
C ASP A 29 3.53 5.15 -25.95
N TRP A 30 3.20 4.07 -25.22
CA TRP A 30 2.66 2.86 -25.85
C TRP A 30 1.27 3.07 -26.45
N CYS A 31 0.62 4.19 -26.15
CA CYS A 31 -0.80 4.35 -26.37
C CYS A 31 -1.16 5.42 -27.38
N GLU A 32 -0.33 6.41 -27.64
CA GLU A 32 -0.76 7.60 -28.39
C GLU A 32 -0.48 7.54 -29.89
N ASP A 33 0.54 6.80 -30.33
CA ASP A 33 0.84 6.74 -31.76
C ASP A 33 0.81 5.30 -32.30
N GLU A 34 -0.23 4.98 -33.07
CA GLU A 34 -0.25 3.77 -33.91
C GLU A 34 0.91 3.76 -34.94
N GLU A 35 1.60 4.88 -35.16
CA GLU A 35 2.69 5.05 -36.07
C GLU A 35 4.07 4.76 -35.45
N ASP A 36 4.25 4.89 -34.14
CA ASP A 36 5.49 4.54 -33.45
C ASP A 36 5.37 3.16 -32.80
N ASP A 37 5.75 2.12 -33.52
CA ASP A 37 5.55 0.71 -33.19
C ASP A 37 6.54 0.22 -32.09
N ASN A 38 6.69 0.99 -31.00
CA ASN A 38 7.51 0.58 -29.84
C ASN A 38 6.83 -0.54 -29.03
N TYR A 39 5.53 -0.70 -29.17
CA TYR A 39 4.77 -1.72 -28.45
C TYR A 39 4.99 -3.14 -28.99
N THR A 40 5.19 -3.29 -30.29
CA THR A 40 5.45 -4.61 -30.91
C THR A 40 6.71 -5.28 -30.35
N PRO A 41 7.88 -4.62 -30.23
CA PRO A 41 9.05 -5.20 -29.58
C PRO A 41 8.80 -5.63 -28.12
N PHE A 42 8.05 -4.84 -27.34
CA PHE A 42 7.66 -5.22 -25.98
C PHE A 42 6.82 -6.49 -25.97
N LYS A 43 5.75 -6.54 -26.78
CA LYS A 43 4.88 -7.70 -26.92
C LYS A 43 5.64 -8.95 -27.35
N GLU A 44 6.56 -8.82 -28.29
CA GLU A 44 7.43 -9.91 -28.73
C GLU A 44 8.35 -10.40 -27.61
N ALA A 45 8.97 -9.47 -26.87
CA ALA A 45 9.83 -9.81 -25.72
C ALA A 45 9.04 -10.54 -24.62
N VAL A 46 7.86 -10.03 -24.25
CA VAL A 46 6.98 -10.66 -23.24
C VAL A 46 6.50 -12.03 -23.69
N SER A 47 6.19 -12.20 -24.99
CA SER A 47 5.76 -13.50 -25.55
C SER A 47 6.79 -14.61 -25.38
N ARG A 48 8.08 -14.26 -25.21
CA ARG A 48 9.16 -15.23 -24.95
C ARG A 48 9.08 -15.89 -23.58
N LEU A 49 8.20 -15.43 -22.70
CA LEU A 49 7.91 -16.11 -21.43
C LEU A 49 7.56 -17.60 -21.64
N ARG A 50 6.91 -17.93 -22.76
CA ARG A 50 6.62 -19.31 -23.17
C ARG A 50 7.85 -20.19 -23.42
N GLU A 51 9.04 -19.60 -23.59
CA GLU A 51 10.29 -20.33 -23.81
C GLU A 51 10.96 -20.76 -22.50
N LEU A 52 10.53 -20.21 -21.35
CA LEU A 52 11.15 -20.39 -20.04
C LEU A 52 10.44 -21.49 -19.25
N ASP A 53 11.12 -22.62 -19.05
CA ASP A 53 10.48 -23.82 -18.49
C ASP A 53 10.18 -23.75 -17.00
N LEU A 54 11.05 -23.08 -16.23
CA LEU A 54 11.06 -23.16 -14.77
C LEU A 54 10.61 -21.86 -14.09
N VAL A 55 10.12 -20.91 -14.87
CA VAL A 55 9.58 -19.67 -14.30
C VAL A 55 8.32 -19.97 -13.50
N SER A 56 8.38 -19.58 -12.23
CA SER A 56 7.28 -19.69 -11.27
C SER A 56 6.83 -18.34 -10.73
N LYS A 57 7.64 -17.28 -10.93
CA LYS A 57 7.38 -15.93 -10.46
C LYS A 57 7.48 -14.91 -11.60
N VAL A 58 6.51 -14.01 -11.68
CA VAL A 58 6.50 -12.87 -12.60
C VAL A 58 6.35 -11.58 -11.78
N SER A 59 7.22 -10.62 -12.05
CA SER A 59 7.15 -9.29 -11.48
C SER A 59 6.98 -8.28 -12.60
N ILE A 60 5.97 -7.42 -12.50
CA ILE A 60 5.76 -6.28 -13.41
C ILE A 60 6.15 -5.03 -12.63
N LYS A 61 6.99 -4.20 -13.23
CA LYS A 61 7.42 -2.92 -12.66
C LYS A 61 6.99 -1.81 -13.58
N PHE A 62 6.04 -1.02 -13.11
CA PHE A 62 5.60 0.21 -13.77
C PHE A 62 6.54 1.36 -13.43
N SER A 63 6.44 2.46 -14.16
CA SER A 63 7.12 3.71 -13.84
C SER A 63 6.77 4.17 -12.41
N GLU A 64 7.67 4.90 -11.78
CA GLU A 64 7.39 5.51 -10.48
C GLU A 64 6.38 6.66 -10.58
N GLU A 65 6.19 7.20 -11.78
CA GLU A 65 5.26 8.27 -12.03
C GLU A 65 4.12 7.80 -12.92
N SER A 66 2.89 8.15 -12.56
CA SER A 66 1.68 7.84 -13.31
C SER A 66 0.77 9.05 -13.33
N TYR A 67 0.09 9.24 -14.45
CA TYR A 67 -0.91 10.28 -14.61
C TYR A 67 -2.33 9.75 -14.54
N GLY A 68 -3.19 10.57 -13.93
CA GLY A 68 -4.61 10.49 -14.12
C GLY A 68 -5.07 11.10 -15.45
N ALA A 69 -6.34 10.90 -15.73
CA ALA A 69 -6.97 11.24 -17.01
C ALA A 69 -7.08 12.76 -17.29
N GLN A 70 -6.62 13.63 -16.42
CA GLN A 70 -6.95 15.06 -16.51
C GLN A 70 -5.83 15.98 -17.01
N ASP A 71 -4.57 15.57 -16.96
CA ASP A 71 -3.47 16.44 -17.32
C ASP A 71 -2.72 15.96 -18.57
N GLY A 72 -2.84 16.72 -19.66
CA GLY A 72 -2.25 16.44 -20.96
C GLY A 72 -0.74 16.70 -21.08
N TYR A 73 0.07 16.39 -20.06
CA TYR A 73 1.52 16.43 -20.15
C TYR A 73 2.09 15.02 -20.38
N CYS A 74 2.78 14.84 -21.50
CA CYS A 74 3.12 13.58 -22.13
C CYS A 74 4.36 12.85 -21.56
N GLU A 75 4.77 13.08 -20.32
CA GLU A 75 6.05 12.55 -19.84
C GLU A 75 5.92 11.40 -18.85
N VAL A 76 4.70 10.93 -18.59
CA VAL A 76 4.41 9.96 -17.53
C VAL A 76 3.59 8.79 -18.06
N GLU A 77 3.78 7.62 -17.51
CA GLU A 77 3.04 6.43 -17.88
C GLU A 77 1.56 6.55 -17.56
N THR A 78 0.70 6.51 -18.59
CA THR A 78 -0.75 6.64 -18.43
C THR A 78 -1.38 5.36 -17.87
N LYS A 79 -2.59 5.48 -17.31
CA LYS A 79 -3.38 4.31 -16.86
C LYS A 79 -3.65 3.32 -17.99
N GLU A 80 -3.88 3.83 -19.21
CA GLU A 80 -4.11 3.02 -20.40
C GLU A 80 -2.86 2.20 -20.77
N ALA A 81 -1.68 2.81 -20.69
CA ALA A 81 -0.41 2.14 -20.92
C ALA A 81 -0.18 1.02 -19.90
N ARG A 82 -0.49 1.27 -18.63
CA ARG A 82 -0.40 0.28 -17.55
C ARG A 82 -1.39 -0.86 -17.74
N GLU A 83 -2.64 -0.56 -18.08
CA GLU A 83 -3.63 -1.59 -18.37
C GLU A 83 -3.22 -2.45 -19.57
N LYS A 84 -2.74 -1.83 -20.66
CA LYS A 84 -2.23 -2.53 -21.86
C LYS A 84 -1.05 -3.44 -21.51
N THR A 85 -0.14 -2.97 -20.65
CA THR A 85 0.97 -3.79 -20.15
C THR A 85 0.46 -4.98 -19.34
N LEU A 86 -0.49 -4.80 -18.42
CA LEU A 86 -1.11 -5.87 -17.66
C LEU A 86 -1.74 -6.91 -18.58
N ILE A 87 -2.56 -6.47 -19.54
CA ILE A 87 -3.22 -7.36 -20.51
C ILE A 87 -2.17 -8.19 -21.27
N THR A 88 -1.12 -7.54 -21.80
CA THR A 88 -0.08 -8.21 -22.56
C THR A 88 0.66 -9.28 -21.77
N VAL A 89 1.02 -8.96 -20.52
CA VAL A 89 1.73 -9.91 -19.64
C VAL A 89 0.82 -11.07 -19.25
N PHE A 90 -0.45 -10.78 -18.92
CA PHE A 90 -1.42 -11.81 -18.55
C PHE A 90 -1.74 -12.73 -19.72
N GLU A 91 -1.85 -12.20 -20.95
CA GLU A 91 -1.97 -13.01 -22.18
C GLU A 91 -0.77 -13.95 -22.36
N ALA A 92 0.44 -13.47 -22.12
CA ALA A 92 1.64 -14.30 -22.24
C ALA A 92 1.69 -15.41 -21.16
N ILE A 93 1.28 -15.11 -19.92
CA ILE A 93 1.17 -16.10 -18.84
C ILE A 93 0.12 -17.17 -19.21
N LYS A 94 -1.06 -16.74 -19.65
CA LYS A 94 -2.14 -17.64 -20.06
C LYS A 94 -1.72 -18.52 -21.24
N THR A 95 -1.17 -17.92 -22.29
CA THR A 95 -0.68 -18.65 -23.47
C THR A 95 0.38 -19.68 -23.10
N ARG A 96 1.32 -19.30 -22.21
CA ARG A 96 2.33 -20.24 -21.71
C ARG A 96 1.70 -21.43 -20.98
N ALA A 97 0.70 -21.21 -20.15
CA ALA A 97 0.02 -22.27 -19.42
C ALA A 97 -0.74 -23.23 -20.35
N GLU A 98 -1.39 -22.69 -21.40
CA GLU A 98 -2.15 -23.45 -22.37
C GLU A 98 -1.26 -24.27 -23.33
N GLU A 99 -0.19 -23.65 -23.87
CA GLU A 99 0.70 -24.30 -24.85
C GLU A 99 1.69 -25.26 -24.19
N LYS A 100 1.99 -25.10 -22.92
CA LYS A 100 3.08 -25.81 -22.24
C LYS A 100 2.65 -26.27 -20.84
N PRO A 101 1.67 -27.18 -20.73
CA PRO A 101 1.14 -27.63 -19.45
C PRO A 101 2.18 -28.40 -18.59
N ASP A 102 3.24 -28.89 -19.21
CA ASP A 102 4.32 -29.63 -18.50
C ASP A 102 5.35 -28.68 -17.82
N LYS A 103 5.26 -27.37 -18.08
CA LYS A 103 6.16 -26.39 -17.46
C LYS A 103 5.70 -26.02 -16.06
N THR A 104 6.64 -25.50 -15.26
CA THR A 104 6.33 -24.97 -13.94
C THR A 104 5.23 -23.90 -14.02
N THR A 105 4.20 -24.05 -13.21
CA THR A 105 3.12 -23.08 -13.10
C THR A 105 3.64 -21.77 -12.50
N ILE A 106 3.22 -20.64 -13.05
CA ILE A 106 3.45 -19.34 -12.43
C ILE A 106 2.44 -19.21 -11.31
N HIS A 107 2.93 -19.15 -10.07
CA HIS A 107 2.11 -19.06 -8.86
C HIS A 107 2.36 -17.80 -8.05
N ALA A 108 3.41 -17.03 -8.37
CA ALA A 108 3.72 -15.79 -7.71
C ALA A 108 3.65 -14.60 -8.68
N LEU A 109 2.90 -13.57 -8.29
CA LEU A 109 2.73 -12.33 -9.03
C LEU A 109 3.12 -11.16 -8.15
N SER A 110 3.98 -10.28 -8.69
CA SER A 110 4.35 -9.02 -8.04
C SER A 110 4.10 -7.87 -9.00
N LEU A 111 3.37 -6.86 -8.53
CA LEU A 111 3.11 -5.62 -9.26
C LEU A 111 3.71 -4.47 -8.48
N LYS A 112 4.76 -3.86 -9.01
CA LYS A 112 5.40 -2.68 -8.42
C LYS A 112 4.92 -1.41 -9.11
N ASN A 113 4.63 -0.40 -8.33
CA ASN A 113 4.07 0.89 -8.76
C ASN A 113 2.75 0.71 -9.54
N LEU A 114 1.90 -0.23 -9.10
CA LEU A 114 0.55 -0.33 -9.65
C LEU A 114 -0.23 0.91 -9.23
N GLN A 115 -0.80 1.62 -10.22
CA GLN A 115 -1.56 2.82 -9.94
C GLN A 115 -2.81 2.54 -9.09
N ASN A 116 -3.13 3.44 -8.18
CA ASN A 116 -4.33 3.39 -7.33
C ASN A 116 -5.61 3.74 -8.10
N PHE A 117 -5.78 3.18 -9.27
CA PHE A 117 -6.90 3.39 -10.18
C PHE A 117 -7.69 2.09 -10.41
N PRO A 118 -9.06 2.10 -10.31
CA PRO A 118 -9.88 0.92 -10.55
C PRO A 118 -9.90 0.49 -12.01
N LEU A 119 -9.23 -0.61 -12.35
CA LEU A 119 -9.27 -1.26 -13.67
C LEU A 119 -10.34 -2.36 -13.70
N ARG A 120 -11.63 -1.97 -13.59
CA ARG A 120 -12.75 -2.91 -13.39
C ARG A 120 -12.92 -3.89 -14.55
N ASP A 121 -12.76 -3.43 -15.81
CA ASP A 121 -12.92 -4.27 -16.99
C ASP A 121 -11.82 -5.34 -17.03
N PHE A 122 -10.57 -4.96 -16.73
CA PHE A 122 -9.45 -5.89 -16.66
C PHE A 122 -9.66 -6.95 -15.57
N THR A 123 -9.95 -6.54 -14.34
CA THR A 123 -10.08 -7.48 -13.20
C THR A 123 -11.35 -8.34 -13.27
N SER A 124 -12.36 -7.93 -14.01
CA SER A 124 -13.57 -8.73 -14.28
C SER A 124 -13.39 -9.71 -15.44
N SER A 125 -12.32 -9.56 -16.22
CA SER A 125 -12.11 -10.33 -17.47
C SER A 125 -11.84 -11.81 -17.20
N GLU A 126 -12.16 -12.63 -18.20
CA GLU A 126 -11.80 -14.06 -18.19
C GLU A 126 -10.27 -14.28 -18.27
N LEU A 127 -9.52 -13.29 -18.80
CA LEU A 127 -8.06 -13.30 -18.81
C LEU A 127 -7.52 -13.19 -17.37
N PHE A 128 -7.98 -12.23 -16.61
CA PHE A 128 -7.59 -12.05 -15.22
C PHE A 128 -7.88 -13.32 -14.39
N LYS A 129 -9.08 -13.85 -14.48
CA LYS A 129 -9.48 -15.09 -13.78
C LYS A 129 -8.62 -16.28 -14.18
N ALA A 130 -8.32 -16.43 -15.47
CA ALA A 130 -7.52 -17.54 -15.99
C ALA A 130 -6.08 -17.53 -15.47
N VAL A 131 -5.49 -16.36 -15.24
CA VAL A 131 -4.14 -16.22 -14.71
C VAL A 131 -4.15 -16.33 -13.18
N THR A 132 -5.04 -15.64 -12.53
CA THR A 132 -5.03 -15.51 -11.06
C THR A 132 -5.46 -16.78 -10.33
N LYS A 133 -6.16 -17.72 -10.98
CA LYS A 133 -6.57 -19.00 -10.37
C LYS A 133 -5.42 -19.84 -9.80
N ASP A 134 -4.20 -19.66 -10.34
CA ASP A 134 -3.02 -20.42 -9.95
C ASP A 134 -2.08 -19.61 -9.03
N ILE A 135 -2.43 -18.34 -8.72
CA ILE A 135 -1.61 -17.45 -7.89
C ILE A 135 -1.89 -17.70 -6.42
N ASP A 136 -0.87 -18.13 -5.68
CA ASP A 136 -0.91 -18.30 -4.22
C ASP A 136 0.06 -17.36 -3.47
N GLU A 137 0.87 -16.58 -4.21
CA GLU A 137 1.75 -15.53 -3.70
C GLU A 137 1.47 -14.24 -4.47
N LEU A 138 0.95 -13.20 -3.79
CA LEU A 138 0.61 -11.91 -4.38
C LEU A 138 1.30 -10.77 -3.65
N HIS A 139 1.97 -9.92 -4.41
CA HIS A 139 2.62 -8.71 -3.91
C HIS A 139 2.14 -7.51 -4.71
N LEU A 140 1.51 -6.57 -4.05
CA LEU A 140 1.05 -5.31 -4.63
C LEU A 140 1.76 -4.15 -3.96
N ASP A 141 2.46 -3.35 -4.74
CA ASP A 141 3.01 -2.07 -4.37
C ASP A 141 2.23 -1.01 -5.16
N ILE A 142 1.38 -0.29 -4.43
CA ILE A 142 0.44 0.66 -4.99
C ILE A 142 1.08 2.04 -4.98
N LYS A 143 1.08 2.68 -6.13
CA LYS A 143 1.58 4.04 -6.33
C LYS A 143 0.41 4.99 -6.52
N GLU A 144 0.45 6.10 -5.82
CA GLU A 144 -0.47 7.19 -6.09
C GLU A 144 -0.21 7.81 -7.44
N GLU A 145 -1.26 8.34 -8.00
CA GLU A 145 -1.25 9.11 -9.21
C GLU A 145 -0.39 10.36 -9.03
N HIS A 146 0.47 10.65 -10.01
CA HIS A 146 1.25 11.89 -9.99
C HIS A 146 0.33 13.09 -10.19
N ASN A 147 0.55 14.13 -9.42
CA ASN A 147 -0.21 15.36 -9.51
C ASN A 147 0.73 16.58 -9.56
N SER A 148 0.75 17.26 -10.69
CA SER A 148 1.56 18.46 -10.89
C SER A 148 1.08 19.69 -10.09
N HIS A 149 -0.15 19.64 -9.58
CA HIS A 149 -0.77 20.75 -8.84
C HIS A 149 -0.57 20.67 -7.32
N GLY A 150 0.00 19.55 -6.84
CA GLY A 150 0.25 19.34 -5.42
C GLY A 150 -0.66 18.26 -4.81
N PRO A 151 -0.32 17.77 -3.63
CA PRO A 151 -0.97 16.61 -3.02
C PRO A 151 -2.43 16.83 -2.60
N ASP A 152 -2.89 18.05 -2.51
CA ASP A 152 -4.25 18.40 -2.14
C ASP A 152 -5.27 18.16 -3.26
N HIS A 153 -4.84 18.14 -4.53
CA HIS A 153 -5.74 17.84 -5.64
C HIS A 153 -6.10 16.36 -5.74
N ASP A 154 -5.18 15.46 -5.42
CA ASP A 154 -5.40 14.02 -5.52
C ASP A 154 -6.52 13.55 -4.63
N ILE A 155 -6.62 14.12 -3.43
CA ILE A 155 -7.55 13.65 -2.40
C ILE A 155 -9.02 13.82 -2.80
N TYR A 156 -9.29 14.66 -3.79
CA TYR A 156 -10.64 14.90 -4.30
C TYR A 156 -11.01 14.01 -5.50
N LEU A 157 -10.09 13.19 -5.98
CA LEU A 157 -10.35 12.30 -7.10
C LEU A 157 -11.24 11.12 -6.66
N PRO A 158 -12.43 10.94 -7.29
CA PRO A 158 -13.35 9.86 -6.91
C PRO A 158 -12.72 8.47 -6.99
N GLU A 159 -11.82 8.25 -7.94
CA GLU A 159 -11.11 6.99 -8.13
C GLU A 159 -10.25 6.57 -6.93
N LEU A 160 -9.73 7.52 -6.15
CA LEU A 160 -8.97 7.22 -4.94
C LEU A 160 -9.88 6.67 -3.83
N VAL A 161 -11.06 7.25 -3.68
CA VAL A 161 -12.09 6.77 -2.74
C VAL A 161 -12.56 5.37 -3.15
N GLU A 162 -12.79 5.16 -4.45
CA GLU A 162 -13.24 3.89 -4.99
C GLU A 162 -12.17 2.80 -5.01
N PHE A 163 -10.89 3.17 -4.95
CA PHE A 163 -9.81 2.18 -5.09
C PHE A 163 -9.78 1.18 -3.93
N MET A 164 -10.01 1.61 -2.70
CA MET A 164 -9.96 0.71 -1.54
C MET A 164 -11.02 -0.40 -1.59
N PRO A 165 -12.32 -0.12 -1.80
CA PRO A 165 -13.31 -1.17 -2.02
C PRO A 165 -13.01 -1.99 -3.29
N TYR A 166 -12.55 -1.36 -4.38
CA TYR A 166 -12.16 -2.08 -5.58
C TYR A 166 -11.02 -3.06 -5.33
N LEU A 167 -9.95 -2.65 -4.63
CA LEU A 167 -8.84 -3.54 -4.25
C LEU A 167 -9.36 -4.76 -3.48
N GLN A 168 -10.23 -4.51 -2.51
CA GLN A 168 -10.81 -5.57 -1.69
C GLN A 168 -11.66 -6.54 -2.52
N GLU A 169 -12.55 -6.04 -3.36
CA GLU A 169 -13.53 -6.84 -4.10
C GLU A 169 -12.96 -7.53 -5.34
N HIS A 170 -12.05 -6.85 -6.05
CA HIS A 170 -11.59 -7.32 -7.36
C HIS A 170 -10.21 -7.96 -7.34
N TRP A 171 -9.33 -7.58 -6.41
CA TRP A 171 -8.01 -8.19 -6.28
C TRP A 171 -7.94 -9.22 -5.16
N LEU A 172 -8.46 -8.90 -3.98
CA LEU A 172 -8.21 -9.72 -2.79
C LEU A 172 -9.27 -10.80 -2.59
N ALA A 173 -10.55 -10.46 -2.66
CA ALA A 173 -11.64 -11.42 -2.41
C ALA A 173 -11.61 -12.62 -3.37
N PRO A 174 -11.38 -12.48 -4.70
CA PRO A 174 -11.30 -13.61 -5.61
C PRO A 174 -10.17 -14.59 -5.30
N LEU A 175 -9.08 -14.09 -4.70
CA LEU A 175 -7.89 -14.89 -4.38
C LEU A 175 -7.85 -15.37 -2.93
N SER A 176 -8.79 -14.95 -2.10
CA SER A 176 -8.76 -15.16 -0.65
C SER A 176 -8.62 -16.63 -0.25
N GLY A 177 -9.29 -17.54 -0.96
CA GLY A 177 -9.26 -18.98 -0.65
C GLY A 177 -7.92 -19.67 -0.92
N GLN A 178 -7.02 -19.08 -1.69
CA GLN A 178 -5.82 -19.74 -2.17
C GLN A 178 -4.49 -19.08 -1.73
N LEU A 179 -4.50 -17.78 -1.41
CA LEU A 179 -3.27 -17.08 -1.05
C LEU A 179 -2.62 -17.67 0.20
N THR A 180 -1.32 -17.92 0.08
CA THR A 180 -0.42 -18.30 1.17
C THR A 180 0.48 -17.16 1.60
N THR A 181 0.75 -16.22 0.66
CA THR A 181 1.54 -15.02 0.89
C THR A 181 0.83 -13.82 0.27
N LEU A 182 0.69 -12.75 1.06
CA LEU A 182 0.15 -11.48 0.60
C LEU A 182 1.03 -10.33 1.10
N SER A 183 1.35 -9.40 0.20
CA SER A 183 1.97 -8.13 0.55
C SER A 183 1.18 -6.98 -0.05
N LEU A 184 0.83 -6.02 0.78
CA LEU A 184 0.17 -4.79 0.40
C LEU A 184 1.03 -3.61 0.86
N TYR A 185 1.59 -2.90 -0.11
CA TYR A 185 2.40 -1.71 0.10
C TYR A 185 1.79 -0.57 -0.68
N PHE A 186 1.86 0.62 -0.11
CA PHE A 186 1.47 1.84 -0.79
C PHE A 186 2.60 2.85 -0.65
N THR A 187 2.68 3.80 -1.55
CA THR A 187 3.67 4.87 -1.46
C THR A 187 3.24 5.95 -0.47
N GLU A 188 1.92 6.12 -0.27
CA GLU A 188 1.34 6.96 0.76
C GLU A 188 0.65 6.13 1.85
N PHE A 189 0.33 6.76 2.99
CA PHE A 189 -0.40 6.08 4.04
C PHE A 189 -1.84 5.81 3.60
N TRP A 190 -2.30 4.59 3.84
CA TRP A 190 -3.60 4.10 3.37
C TRP A 190 -4.39 3.44 4.51
N GLY A 191 -5.66 3.19 4.28
CA GLY A 191 -6.53 2.45 5.19
C GLY A 191 -7.76 3.23 5.62
N THR A 192 -7.67 4.57 5.73
CA THR A 192 -8.79 5.38 6.16
C THR A 192 -9.14 6.50 5.20
N MET A 193 -8.13 7.19 4.66
CA MET A 193 -8.32 8.38 3.82
C MET A 193 -7.42 8.32 2.60
N PRO A 194 -7.93 8.76 1.43
CA PRO A 194 -9.28 9.23 1.14
C PRO A 194 -10.32 8.12 1.02
N GLY A 195 -10.01 6.88 1.03
CA GLY A 195 -10.92 5.74 0.98
C GLY A 195 -10.65 4.73 2.08
N THR A 196 -11.70 4.14 2.62
CA THR A 196 -11.57 3.23 3.76
C THR A 196 -11.40 1.79 3.32
N PHE A 197 -10.39 1.12 3.87
CA PHE A 197 -10.17 -0.31 3.73
C PHE A 197 -10.60 -1.04 4.99
N HIS A 198 -11.75 -1.67 4.97
CA HIS A 198 -12.28 -2.37 6.15
C HIS A 198 -11.82 -3.83 6.26
N GLY A 199 -11.44 -4.46 5.16
CA GLY A 199 -11.16 -5.89 5.13
C GLY A 199 -12.36 -6.77 5.53
N HIS A 200 -13.57 -6.22 5.57
CA HIS A 200 -14.77 -6.98 5.91
C HIS A 200 -15.03 -8.07 4.86
N GLY A 201 -15.29 -9.29 5.33
CA GLY A 201 -15.52 -10.43 4.43
C GLY A 201 -14.27 -11.05 3.83
N LEU A 202 -13.09 -10.46 4.03
CA LEU A 202 -11.84 -11.11 3.63
C LEU A 202 -11.46 -12.20 4.63
N ASP A 203 -11.42 -13.43 4.13
CA ASP A 203 -10.97 -14.60 4.87
C ASP A 203 -9.94 -15.36 4.03
N PHE A 204 -8.71 -15.44 4.54
CA PHE A 204 -7.60 -16.09 3.86
C PHE A 204 -7.17 -17.33 4.66
N PRO A 205 -7.89 -18.44 4.55
CA PRO A 205 -7.68 -19.62 5.42
C PRO A 205 -6.31 -20.28 5.26
N ARG A 206 -5.61 -19.98 4.16
CA ARG A 206 -4.28 -20.54 3.85
C ARG A 206 -3.14 -19.55 4.05
N LEU A 207 -3.43 -18.30 4.42
CA LEU A 207 -2.42 -17.23 4.49
C LEU A 207 -1.45 -17.50 5.65
N GLN A 208 -0.18 -17.65 5.31
CA GLN A 208 0.92 -17.87 6.25
C GLN A 208 1.81 -16.65 6.41
N THR A 209 1.92 -15.83 5.37
CA THR A 209 2.75 -14.63 5.37
C THR A 209 1.92 -13.44 4.95
N LEU A 210 1.91 -12.40 5.79
CA LEU A 210 1.29 -11.11 5.49
C LEU A 210 2.28 -9.98 5.75
N ASN A 211 2.48 -9.13 4.74
CA ASN A 211 3.29 -7.93 4.84
C ASN A 211 2.41 -6.72 4.52
N LEU A 212 2.38 -5.74 5.41
CA LEU A 212 1.64 -4.49 5.24
C LEU A 212 2.60 -3.32 5.34
N GLY A 213 2.59 -2.45 4.32
CA GLY A 213 3.39 -1.23 4.30
C GLY A 213 2.51 0.01 4.31
N GLN A 214 2.88 1.00 5.14
CA GLN A 214 2.23 2.30 5.24
C GLN A 214 0.72 2.27 5.58
N LEU A 215 0.27 1.24 6.31
CA LEU A 215 -1.10 1.20 6.81
C LEU A 215 -1.27 2.20 7.95
N ALA A 216 -2.24 3.10 7.81
CA ALA A 216 -2.69 4.01 8.87
C ALA A 216 -3.90 3.41 9.60
N ILE A 217 -3.72 3.14 10.88
CA ILE A 217 -4.76 2.60 11.75
C ILE A 217 -5.44 3.76 12.46
N SER A 218 -6.73 3.93 12.21
CA SER A 218 -7.56 4.98 12.83
C SER A 218 -8.85 4.46 13.44
N HIS A 219 -9.06 3.12 13.45
CA HIS A 219 -10.21 2.47 14.06
C HIS A 219 -9.79 1.24 14.85
N HIS A 220 -10.57 0.91 15.87
CA HIS A 220 -10.28 -0.26 16.72
C HIS A 220 -10.38 -1.59 15.99
N ASP A 221 -11.16 -1.68 14.91
CA ASP A 221 -11.41 -2.88 14.13
C ASP A 221 -10.59 -2.96 12.82
N HIS A 222 -9.79 -1.93 12.50
CA HIS A 222 -8.99 -1.90 11.26
C HIS A 222 -8.12 -3.13 11.04
N LEU A 223 -7.68 -3.79 12.10
CA LEU A 223 -6.88 -5.00 12.03
C LEU A 223 -7.69 -6.29 12.20
N ASP A 224 -8.99 -6.23 12.35
CA ASP A 224 -9.80 -7.43 12.61
C ASP A 224 -9.71 -8.45 11.48
N TRP A 225 -9.60 -7.99 10.23
CA TRP A 225 -9.37 -8.88 9.11
C TRP A 225 -8.03 -9.61 9.19
N VAL A 226 -6.97 -8.97 9.68
CA VAL A 226 -5.65 -9.58 9.94
C VAL A 226 -5.76 -10.59 11.09
N LEU A 227 -6.41 -10.21 12.18
CA LEU A 227 -6.54 -11.03 13.39
C LEU A 227 -7.41 -12.29 13.18
N ARG A 228 -8.25 -12.30 12.14
CA ARG A 228 -8.99 -13.50 11.71
C ARG A 228 -8.13 -14.55 11.04
N GLN A 229 -6.96 -14.20 10.48
CA GLN A 229 -6.11 -15.12 9.72
C GLN A 229 -5.31 -16.05 10.63
N LYS A 230 -5.96 -17.08 11.17
CA LYS A 230 -5.37 -17.94 12.20
C LYS A 230 -4.20 -18.81 11.72
N ALA A 231 -4.01 -18.96 10.40
CA ALA A 231 -2.89 -19.71 9.82
C ALA A 231 -1.59 -18.89 9.73
N LEU A 232 -1.63 -17.58 10.06
CA LEU A 232 -0.47 -16.69 9.96
C LEU A 232 0.70 -17.17 10.82
N LYS A 233 1.86 -17.26 10.17
CA LYS A 233 3.16 -17.55 10.77
C LYS A 233 4.07 -16.35 10.77
N THR A 234 3.98 -15.51 9.72
CA THR A 234 4.78 -14.29 9.54
C THR A 234 3.85 -13.10 9.35
N LEU A 235 4.06 -12.06 10.16
CA LEU A 235 3.38 -10.77 10.03
C LEU A 235 4.41 -9.66 10.09
N ARG A 236 4.44 -8.82 9.07
CA ARG A 236 5.37 -7.70 8.97
C ARG A 236 4.61 -6.41 8.75
N PHE A 237 4.93 -5.42 9.57
CA PHE A 237 4.49 -4.05 9.44
C PHE A 237 5.68 -3.16 9.09
N GLU A 238 5.60 -2.46 7.97
CA GLU A 238 6.62 -1.51 7.53
C GLU A 238 6.01 -0.12 7.44
N ARG A 239 6.53 0.83 8.22
CA ARG A 239 5.99 2.20 8.31
C ARG A 239 4.49 2.26 8.59
N CYS A 240 3.92 1.26 9.25
CA CYS A 240 2.54 1.32 9.68
C CYS A 240 2.41 2.26 10.89
N VAL A 241 1.32 3.02 10.93
CA VAL A 241 1.11 4.07 11.91
C VAL A 241 -0.26 3.98 12.55
N ILE A 242 -0.41 4.59 13.72
CA ILE A 242 -1.71 4.96 14.27
C ILE A 242 -1.92 6.44 13.99
N CYS A 243 -3.12 6.79 13.51
CA CYS A 243 -3.53 8.15 13.27
C CYS A 243 -4.42 8.64 14.43
N PRO A 244 -3.82 9.34 15.42
CA PRO A 244 -4.57 9.75 16.61
C PRO A 244 -5.43 10.98 16.40
N TYR A 245 -5.06 11.85 15.46
CA TYR A 245 -5.82 13.06 15.17
C TYR A 245 -6.01 13.20 13.67
N ILE A 246 -7.21 13.61 13.30
CA ILE A 246 -7.63 13.77 11.91
C ILE A 246 -8.32 15.11 11.80
N ARG A 247 -7.81 15.98 10.92
CA ARG A 247 -8.48 17.20 10.49
C ARG A 247 -8.87 17.06 9.03
N THR A 248 -10.13 17.30 8.72
CA THR A 248 -10.66 17.26 7.37
C THR A 248 -11.83 18.23 7.22
N GLU A 249 -12.25 18.51 6.01
CA GLU A 249 -13.52 19.20 5.76
C GLU A 249 -14.68 18.31 6.20
N SER A 250 -15.69 18.88 6.82
CA SER A 250 -16.79 18.13 7.45
C SER A 250 -17.61 17.29 6.48
N ASP A 251 -17.73 17.71 5.21
CA ASP A 251 -18.42 16.97 4.16
C ASP A 251 -17.64 15.74 3.66
N LYS A 252 -16.30 15.77 3.74
CA LYS A 252 -15.42 14.68 3.27
C LYS A 252 -15.64 13.38 4.05
N ILE A 253 -15.96 13.46 5.34
CA ILE A 253 -16.29 12.27 6.13
C ILE A 253 -17.43 11.48 5.46
N GLY A 254 -18.49 12.20 5.05
CA GLY A 254 -19.62 11.57 4.34
C GLY A 254 -19.29 11.14 2.91
N GLU A 255 -18.56 11.95 2.16
CA GLU A 255 -18.17 11.64 0.78
C GLU A 255 -17.26 10.42 0.69
N TRP A 256 -16.33 10.30 1.63
CA TRP A 256 -15.40 9.17 1.67
C TRP A 256 -15.95 7.94 2.39
N GLY A 257 -17.15 8.05 2.97
CA GLY A 257 -17.80 6.95 3.67
C GLY A 257 -17.03 6.48 4.89
N ILE A 258 -16.36 7.39 5.60
CA ILE A 258 -15.52 7.06 6.74
C ILE A 258 -16.41 6.87 7.97
N PRO A 259 -16.36 5.71 8.66
CA PRO A 259 -17.03 5.55 9.94
C PRO A 259 -16.35 6.41 11.01
N THR A 260 -17.13 6.98 11.91
CA THR A 260 -16.63 7.79 13.03
C THR A 260 -17.08 7.28 14.38
N ASP A 261 -17.67 6.09 14.44
CA ASP A 261 -18.32 5.55 15.64
C ASP A 261 -17.39 5.39 16.85
N ASP A 262 -16.10 5.22 16.60
CA ASP A 262 -15.05 5.07 17.61
C ASP A 262 -14.09 6.26 17.70
N TRP A 263 -14.48 7.38 17.08
CA TRP A 263 -13.77 8.65 17.16
C TRP A 263 -14.50 9.63 18.10
N GLU A 264 -13.74 10.46 18.76
CA GLU A 264 -14.22 11.61 19.51
C GLU A 264 -14.12 12.85 18.64
N GLU A 265 -15.27 13.47 18.34
CA GLU A 265 -15.29 14.76 17.66
C GLU A 265 -14.84 15.85 18.64
N LEU A 266 -13.81 16.60 18.25
CA LEU A 266 -13.26 17.69 19.05
C LEU A 266 -13.94 19.01 18.69
N PRO A 267 -14.01 19.95 19.66
CA PRO A 267 -14.56 21.27 19.38
C PRO A 267 -13.82 21.96 18.24
N ARG A 268 -14.57 22.69 17.44
CA ARG A 268 -14.04 23.59 16.43
C ARG A 268 -13.02 24.54 17.07
N GLY A 269 -11.94 24.86 16.36
CA GLY A 269 -10.83 25.66 16.88
C GLY A 269 -9.87 24.88 17.77
N SER A 270 -10.09 23.57 17.96
CA SER A 270 -9.09 22.70 18.60
C SER A 270 -7.78 22.77 17.83
N PHE A 271 -6.68 22.92 18.54
CA PHE A 271 -5.33 23.02 17.98
C PHE A 271 -5.05 24.28 17.15
N GLY A 272 -5.87 25.34 17.29
CA GLY A 272 -5.69 26.60 16.57
C GLY A 272 -6.28 26.65 15.17
N PHE A 273 -6.96 25.59 14.72
CA PHE A 273 -7.69 25.59 13.44
C PHE A 273 -9.13 26.07 13.64
N ASP A 274 -9.48 27.17 13.01
CA ASP A 274 -10.81 27.77 13.08
C ASP A 274 -11.36 28.11 11.67
N MET A 275 -11.24 27.15 10.75
CA MET A 275 -11.92 27.25 9.46
C MET A 275 -13.36 26.79 9.62
N ASP A 276 -14.30 27.45 8.90
CA ASP A 276 -15.74 27.23 9.09
C ASP A 276 -16.18 25.79 8.81
N ASP A 277 -15.49 25.09 7.94
CA ASP A 277 -15.85 23.76 7.45
C ASP A 277 -15.01 22.62 8.04
N ASP A 278 -14.07 22.95 8.98
CA ASP A 278 -13.21 21.93 9.59
C ASP A 278 -13.95 21.00 10.55
N ALA A 279 -13.69 19.70 10.40
CA ALA A 279 -14.03 18.67 11.36
C ALA A 279 -12.74 18.05 11.93
N ILE A 280 -12.66 17.97 13.26
CA ILE A 280 -11.47 17.49 13.96
C ILE A 280 -11.87 16.29 14.81
N TYR A 281 -11.16 15.20 14.64
CA TYR A 281 -11.44 13.95 15.35
C TYR A 281 -10.22 13.46 16.11
N TYR A 282 -10.48 12.75 17.21
CA TYR A 282 -9.48 12.07 18.01
C TYR A 282 -9.77 10.57 18.07
N PHE A 283 -8.78 9.75 17.79
CA PHE A 283 -8.80 8.31 17.93
C PHE A 283 -7.85 7.88 19.07
N PRO A 284 -8.35 7.22 20.14
CA PRO A 284 -7.54 6.89 21.31
C PRO A 284 -6.67 5.63 21.16
N GLY A 285 -6.65 4.98 20.01
CA GLY A 285 -5.90 3.75 19.77
C GLY A 285 -4.41 3.87 20.10
N THR A 286 -3.80 2.74 20.51
CA THR A 286 -2.38 2.65 20.85
C THR A 286 -1.74 1.40 20.24
N TRP A 287 -0.42 1.45 19.99
CA TRP A 287 0.35 0.28 19.60
C TRP A 287 0.38 -0.79 20.68
N GLU A 288 0.33 -0.42 21.96
CA GLU A 288 0.14 -1.36 23.07
C GLU A 288 -1.07 -2.27 22.81
N SER A 289 -2.23 -1.66 22.52
CA SER A 289 -3.45 -2.41 22.23
C SER A 289 -3.33 -3.29 20.99
N VAL A 290 -2.68 -2.77 19.93
CA VAL A 290 -2.47 -3.51 18.66
C VAL A 290 -1.58 -4.73 18.87
N PHE A 291 -0.43 -4.56 19.54
CA PHE A 291 0.50 -5.67 19.79
C PHE A 291 -0.12 -6.74 20.70
N ASP A 292 -0.91 -6.34 21.72
CA ASP A 292 -1.63 -7.27 22.57
C ASP A 292 -2.71 -8.06 21.81
N LYS A 293 -3.46 -7.40 20.92
CA LYS A 293 -4.42 -8.08 20.05
C LYS A 293 -3.73 -9.09 19.13
N ILE A 294 -2.60 -8.73 18.51
CA ILE A 294 -1.80 -9.63 17.66
C ILE A 294 -1.33 -10.83 18.48
N ARG A 295 -0.71 -10.60 19.64
CA ARG A 295 -0.19 -11.64 20.53
C ARG A 295 -1.26 -12.66 20.94
N THR A 296 -2.46 -12.17 21.21
CA THR A 296 -3.58 -12.96 21.71
C THR A 296 -4.31 -13.70 20.60
N ASN A 297 -4.50 -13.06 19.43
CA ASN A 297 -5.36 -13.59 18.38
C ASN A 297 -4.64 -14.42 17.32
N LEU A 298 -3.31 -14.31 17.20
CA LEU A 298 -2.52 -15.05 16.21
C LEU A 298 -1.62 -16.09 16.89
N PRO A 299 -2.17 -17.26 17.29
CA PRO A 299 -1.45 -18.23 18.12
C PRO A 299 -0.31 -18.94 17.38
N HIS A 300 -0.32 -18.96 16.05
CA HIS A 300 0.69 -19.61 15.21
C HIS A 300 1.76 -18.65 14.67
N LEU A 301 1.68 -17.37 15.07
CA LEU A 301 2.65 -16.36 14.65
C LEU A 301 4.01 -16.64 15.28
N VAL A 302 5.03 -16.90 14.45
CA VAL A 302 6.42 -17.21 14.87
C VAL A 302 7.42 -16.16 14.42
N ASP A 303 7.05 -15.29 13.46
CA ASP A 303 7.87 -14.18 12.98
C ASP A 303 7.00 -12.92 12.94
N PHE A 304 7.32 -11.95 13.81
CA PHE A 304 6.69 -10.64 13.82
C PHE A 304 7.74 -9.57 13.62
N GLN A 305 7.47 -8.64 12.73
CA GLN A 305 8.36 -7.54 12.42
C GLN A 305 7.60 -6.22 12.36
N PHE A 306 8.12 -5.23 13.07
CA PHE A 306 7.65 -3.86 13.04
C PHE A 306 8.83 -2.97 12.67
N ARG A 307 8.78 -2.36 11.47
CA ARG A 307 9.92 -1.66 10.87
C ARG A 307 9.57 -0.21 10.57
N TRP A 308 10.56 0.63 10.75
CA TRP A 308 10.59 1.95 10.19
C TRP A 308 11.83 2.06 9.31
N ALA A 309 11.71 1.69 8.05
CA ALA A 309 12.82 1.78 7.10
C ALA A 309 12.85 3.17 6.45
N SER A 310 14.05 3.67 6.13
CA SER A 310 14.19 4.92 5.38
C SER A 310 13.69 4.76 3.94
N TRP A 311 12.95 5.71 3.46
CA TRP A 311 12.50 6.13 2.11
C TRP A 311 12.50 5.16 0.90
N THR A 312 13.22 4.06 0.91
CA THR A 312 13.11 3.03 -0.13
C THR A 312 12.33 1.86 0.43
N PRO A 313 11.10 1.63 -0.03
CA PRO A 313 10.37 0.41 0.32
C PRO A 313 11.22 -0.77 -0.10
N VAL A 314 11.71 -1.52 0.87
CA VAL A 314 12.40 -2.76 0.60
C VAL A 314 11.35 -3.82 0.41
N MET A 315 10.88 -3.92 -0.84
CA MET A 315 9.88 -4.88 -1.19
C MET A 315 10.41 -6.31 -1.04
N PHE A 316 9.73 -7.08 -0.21
CA PHE A 316 9.53 -8.53 -0.27
C PHE A 316 10.69 -9.46 0.07
N ASP A 317 11.95 -9.12 -0.16
CA ASP A 317 13.06 -10.08 -0.05
C ASP A 317 14.16 -9.67 0.93
N ASP A 318 14.10 -8.48 1.52
CA ASP A 318 15.22 -8.03 2.34
C ASP A 318 15.07 -8.47 3.80
N GLN A 319 15.93 -9.41 4.20
CA GLN A 319 16.08 -9.90 5.56
C GLN A 319 16.86 -8.93 6.47
N ARG A 320 16.93 -7.63 6.12
CA ARG A 320 17.70 -6.68 6.90
C ARG A 320 17.24 -6.62 8.34
N HIS A 321 18.23 -6.60 9.19
CA HIS A 321 18.09 -6.55 10.64
C HIS A 321 17.20 -5.42 11.09
N MET A 322 16.32 -5.76 11.99
CA MET A 322 15.37 -4.87 12.59
C MET A 322 15.93 -4.26 13.84
N GLY A 323 15.78 -2.95 13.95
CA GLY A 323 15.85 -2.31 15.24
C GLY A 323 14.70 -2.83 16.14
N THR A 324 14.98 -2.91 17.41
CA THR A 324 13.97 -3.18 18.44
C THR A 324 13.33 -1.89 18.93
N ASP A 325 13.82 -0.75 18.46
CA ASP A 325 13.38 0.56 18.91
C ASP A 325 12.17 1.02 18.11
N LEU A 326 11.14 1.44 18.81
CA LEU A 326 9.95 1.99 18.19
C LEU A 326 10.21 3.41 17.69
N SER A 327 9.92 3.66 16.40
CA SER A 327 10.03 5.00 15.83
C SER A 327 9.10 6.00 16.54
N SER A 328 9.54 7.25 16.65
CA SER A 328 8.67 8.37 17.06
C SER A 328 7.54 8.59 16.07
N SER A 329 7.77 8.37 14.78
CA SER A 329 6.77 8.50 13.70
C SER A 329 5.79 7.33 13.62
N ARG A 330 5.71 6.44 14.61
CA ARG A 330 4.68 5.39 14.67
C ARG A 330 3.26 5.94 14.94
N TYR A 331 3.16 7.21 15.29
CA TYR A 331 1.91 7.97 15.35
C TYR A 331 2.03 9.14 14.40
N LEU A 332 1.09 9.30 13.48
CA LEU A 332 1.02 10.43 12.56
C LEU A 332 -0.34 11.10 12.64
N VAL A 333 -0.35 12.40 12.47
CA VAL A 333 -1.56 13.21 12.35
C VAL A 333 -1.90 13.37 10.88
N PHE A 334 -3.18 13.28 10.55
CA PHE A 334 -3.68 13.61 9.23
C PHE A 334 -4.28 15.01 9.21
N ASP A 335 -3.87 15.82 8.25
CA ASP A 335 -4.42 17.16 8.02
C ASP A 335 -4.57 17.42 6.52
N ILE A 336 -5.81 17.54 6.06
CA ILE A 336 -6.13 17.72 4.64
C ILE A 336 -5.54 19.02 4.04
N GLY A 337 -5.33 20.02 4.86
CA GLY A 337 -4.85 21.34 4.41
C GLY A 337 -3.33 21.50 4.37
N LEU A 338 -2.55 20.46 4.75
CA LEU A 338 -1.10 20.58 4.82
C LEU A 338 -0.40 20.13 3.54
N LEU A 339 0.63 20.90 3.19
CA LEU A 339 1.53 20.68 2.08
C LEU A 339 2.98 20.57 2.58
N PRO A 340 3.86 19.77 1.98
CA PRO A 340 3.65 18.90 0.81
C PRO A 340 3.04 17.53 1.15
N SER A 341 2.79 17.21 2.38
CA SER A 341 2.18 15.95 2.82
C SER A 341 1.11 16.22 3.87
N ARG A 342 0.01 15.52 3.77
CA ARG A 342 -1.10 15.52 4.75
C ARG A 342 -0.75 14.78 6.04
N TRP A 343 0.36 14.07 6.06
CA TRP A 343 0.82 13.28 7.18
C TRP A 343 1.96 13.97 7.91
N ILE A 344 1.73 14.31 9.17
CA ILE A 344 2.67 15.06 10.00
C ILE A 344 3.52 14.09 10.80
N GLU A 345 4.81 14.02 10.47
CA GLU A 345 5.79 13.22 11.20
C GLU A 345 6.34 13.95 12.43
N ALA A 346 6.65 13.21 13.48
CA ALA A 346 7.17 13.73 14.75
C ALA A 346 8.48 14.54 14.59
N GLU A 347 9.30 14.18 13.61
CA GLU A 347 10.58 14.88 13.33
C GLU A 347 10.36 16.27 12.73
N ASN A 348 9.19 16.55 12.20
CA ASN A 348 8.79 17.82 11.63
C ASN A 348 8.02 18.72 12.62
N GLU A 349 7.90 18.32 13.88
CA GLU A 349 7.19 19.08 14.91
C GLU A 349 7.71 20.51 15.11
N GLY A 350 8.95 20.79 14.73
CA GLY A 350 9.52 22.15 14.78
C GLY A 350 9.09 23.08 13.63
N VAL A 351 8.41 22.54 12.61
CA VAL A 351 7.99 23.30 11.42
C VAL A 351 6.49 23.45 11.36
N LEU A 352 5.76 22.55 12.03
CA LEU A 352 4.30 22.50 11.99
C LEU A 352 3.77 22.18 13.41
N SER A 353 4.01 23.09 14.36
CA SER A 353 3.07 23.14 15.47
C SER A 353 1.75 23.63 14.85
N PHE A 354 0.68 22.90 15.10
CA PHE A 354 -0.68 23.34 14.77
C PHE A 354 -1.04 24.71 15.38
N GLY A 355 -0.10 25.45 15.91
CA GLY A 355 -0.23 26.79 16.44
C GLY A 355 0.66 27.82 15.81
N ASP A 356 1.73 27.44 15.09
CA ASP A 356 2.70 28.39 14.54
C ASP A 356 2.31 28.95 13.15
N ALA A 357 1.27 28.43 12.52
CA ALA A 357 0.76 28.95 11.26
C ALA A 357 -0.01 30.27 11.42
N LEU A 358 -0.34 30.65 12.64
CA LEU A 358 -1.02 31.92 12.97
C LEU A 358 -0.12 32.68 13.94
N ASP A 359 0.85 33.42 13.37
CA ASP A 359 1.53 34.54 14.03
C ASP A 359 0.52 35.65 14.37
N ASP A 360 -0.40 35.37 15.25
CA ASP A 360 -1.13 36.39 15.95
C ASP A 360 -0.65 36.42 17.40
N ASP A 361 0.02 37.51 17.70
CA ASP A 361 0.83 37.90 18.85
C ASP A 361 0.06 37.90 20.21
N ASP A 362 -1.06 37.19 20.34
CA ASP A 362 -1.96 37.27 21.48
C ASP A 362 -2.24 35.96 22.24
N SER A 363 -1.59 34.83 21.94
CA SER A 363 -1.82 33.60 22.72
C SER A 363 -0.80 33.41 23.87
N GLU A 364 -1.05 34.09 24.98
CA GLU A 364 -0.29 33.96 26.24
C GLU A 364 -0.51 32.63 27.00
N THR A 365 -1.04 31.57 26.39
CA THR A 365 -1.34 30.38 27.20
C THR A 365 -1.26 29.08 26.41
N GLY A 366 -0.16 28.41 26.54
CA GLY A 366 -0.15 26.98 26.34
C GLY A 366 1.12 26.50 25.65
N GLU A 367 1.85 25.62 26.32
CA GLU A 367 2.85 24.78 25.66
C GLU A 367 2.18 24.09 24.46
N PRO A 368 2.87 24.03 23.28
CA PRO A 368 2.31 23.34 22.12
C PRO A 368 1.93 21.92 22.52
N LYS A 369 0.65 21.59 22.35
CA LYS A 369 0.16 20.25 22.65
C LYS A 369 0.80 19.32 21.64
N GLU A 370 1.65 18.40 22.10
CA GLU A 370 2.18 17.35 21.24
C GLU A 370 1.01 16.55 20.68
N LEU A 371 0.71 16.72 19.40
CA LEU A 371 -0.33 15.97 18.69
C LEU A 371 0.11 14.53 18.42
N ASN A 372 1.43 14.34 18.33
CA ASN A 372 2.00 13.02 18.19
C ASN A 372 2.17 12.36 19.57
N ARG A 373 1.42 11.31 19.82
CA ARG A 373 1.34 10.63 21.10
C ARG A 373 2.54 9.74 21.46
N HIS A 374 3.62 9.78 20.68
CA HIS A 374 4.72 8.83 20.77
C HIS A 374 5.42 8.80 22.13
N LYS A 375 5.51 9.95 22.83
CA LYS A 375 6.15 10.02 24.15
C LYS A 375 5.27 9.45 25.25
N GLU A 376 4.00 9.82 25.26
CA GLU A 376 3.06 9.36 26.30
C GLU A 376 2.81 7.86 26.25
N THR A 377 2.83 7.27 25.04
CA THR A 377 2.53 5.84 24.82
C THR A 377 3.76 4.95 24.87
N LEU A 378 4.98 5.52 24.82
CA LEU A 378 6.23 4.77 24.61
C LEU A 378 6.39 3.58 25.56
N ALA A 379 6.15 3.77 26.85
CA ALA A 379 6.36 2.72 27.84
C ALA A 379 5.39 1.53 27.67
N GLY A 380 4.13 1.82 27.33
CA GLY A 380 3.12 0.79 27.05
C GLY A 380 3.41 0.05 25.75
N ASP A 381 3.65 0.81 24.67
CA ASP A 381 3.95 0.28 23.35
C ASP A 381 5.19 -0.62 23.37
N GLN A 382 6.28 -0.16 24.01
CA GLN A 382 7.54 -0.91 24.09
C GLN A 382 7.34 -2.23 24.85
N ARG A 383 6.67 -2.19 25.99
CA ARG A 383 6.37 -3.39 26.78
C ARG A 383 5.56 -4.40 25.98
N ALA A 384 4.47 -3.99 25.34
CA ALA A 384 3.61 -4.89 24.58
C ALA A 384 4.34 -5.45 23.34
N PHE A 385 5.19 -4.65 22.70
CA PHE A 385 6.04 -5.09 21.59
C PHE A 385 7.03 -6.18 22.03
N GLU A 386 7.75 -5.99 23.14
CA GLU A 386 8.69 -6.97 23.69
C GLU A 386 7.97 -8.28 24.08
N GLU A 387 6.78 -8.17 24.69
CA GLU A 387 5.97 -9.34 25.03
C GLU A 387 5.51 -10.11 23.78
N LEU A 388 5.13 -9.42 22.70
CA LEU A 388 4.78 -10.03 21.43
C LEU A 388 5.99 -10.73 20.82
N LEU A 389 7.16 -10.09 20.75
CA LEU A 389 8.39 -10.70 20.24
C LEU A 389 8.79 -11.94 21.06
N LYS A 390 8.70 -11.86 22.38
CA LYS A 390 8.96 -13.00 23.27
C LYS A 390 8.00 -14.16 23.01
N ALA A 391 6.71 -13.86 22.80
CA ALA A 391 5.71 -14.88 22.51
C ALA A 391 5.96 -15.54 21.16
N THR A 392 6.32 -14.79 20.12
CA THR A 392 6.65 -15.35 18.80
C THR A 392 7.90 -16.24 18.85
N TYR A 393 8.93 -15.80 19.55
CA TYR A 393 10.14 -16.59 19.75
C TYR A 393 9.90 -17.92 20.50
N GLN A 394 8.99 -17.93 21.48
CA GLN A 394 8.65 -19.14 22.23
C GLN A 394 7.83 -20.15 21.42
N ARG A 395 7.28 -19.74 20.29
CA ARG A 395 6.47 -20.58 19.39
C ARG A 395 7.30 -21.21 18.25
N GLN A 396 8.54 -20.73 18.02
CA GLN A 396 9.49 -21.32 17.07
C GLN A 396 9.98 -22.71 17.54
#